data_1494204e89178448c0967c59ffa3eac0
#
_entry.id   1494204e89178448c0967c59ffa3eac0
#
_cell.length_a   1.000
_cell.length_b   1.000
_cell.length_c   1.000
_cell.angle_alpha   90.00
_cell.angle_beta   90.00
_cell.angle_gamma   90.00
#
_symmetry.space_group_name_H-M   'P 1'
#
loop_
_entity.id
_entity.type
_entity.pdbx_description
1 polymer ?
#
loop_
_entity_poly.entity_id
_entity_poly.type
_entity_poly.pdbx_seq_one_letter_code
_entity_poly.pdbx_strand_id
1 'polypeptide(L)'
;MTNVEVIGVKDVIKELRQLDPELRKQFNKDARKVAEPIINEAKGNYPAKYLSGMARMWSQRGRKLFPYSQRDAQRGVVFKIDTGRRATSVLTVIQKNPAAAIIDMAGKAGGSNPQGARFIQQLYGSPSRVMWPAAESKQAEVTNAMMELVKEAAQTVENRIVVIK
;
A
#
# COMPACT_ATOMS: atom_id res chain seq x y z
N MET A 1 -3.89 3.97 15.49
CA MET A 1 -3.97 3.42 14.12
C MET A 1 -5.38 3.69 13.61
N THR A 2 -5.54 4.61 12.69
CA THR A 2 -6.84 4.91 12.08
C THR A 2 -6.99 3.97 10.89
N ASN A 3 -7.68 2.85 11.07
CA ASN A 3 -8.12 2.02 9.96
C ASN A 3 -9.34 2.68 9.33
N VAL A 4 -9.23 3.09 8.09
CA VAL A 4 -10.40 3.46 7.30
C VAL A 4 -10.93 2.18 6.66
N GLU A 5 -12.07 1.73 7.13
CA GLU A 5 -12.75 0.57 6.57
C GLU A 5 -13.91 1.04 5.68
N VAL A 6 -13.82 0.80 4.39
CA VAL A 6 -14.95 0.96 3.46
C VAL A 6 -15.73 -0.35 3.48
N ILE A 7 -16.88 -0.32 4.14
CA ILE A 7 -17.77 -1.49 4.28
C ILE A 7 -18.36 -1.86 2.92
N GLY A 8 -18.49 -3.16 2.65
CA GLY A 8 -19.16 -3.67 1.45
C GLY A 8 -18.24 -3.96 0.26
N VAL A 9 -17.00 -3.50 0.23
CA VAL A 9 -16.07 -3.75 -0.90
C VAL A 9 -15.92 -5.24 -1.22
N LYS A 10 -15.82 -6.08 -0.19
CA LYS A 10 -15.63 -7.52 -0.36
C LYS A 10 -16.87 -8.19 -0.96
N ASP A 11 -18.04 -7.76 -0.52
CA ASP A 11 -19.31 -8.30 -1.00
C ASP A 11 -19.57 -7.88 -2.45
N VAL A 12 -19.35 -6.61 -2.79
CA VAL A 12 -19.43 -6.10 -4.17
C VAL A 12 -18.47 -6.86 -5.09
N ILE A 13 -17.24 -7.09 -4.71
CA ILE A 13 -16.28 -7.87 -5.54
C ILE A 13 -16.74 -9.31 -5.71
N LYS A 14 -17.35 -9.91 -4.68
CA LYS A 14 -17.89 -11.27 -4.73
C LYS A 14 -19.08 -11.36 -5.68
N GLU A 15 -20.03 -10.44 -5.57
CA GLU A 15 -21.21 -10.35 -6.44
C GLU A 15 -20.79 -10.09 -7.90
N LEU A 16 -19.91 -9.13 -8.15
CA LEU A 16 -19.38 -8.87 -9.49
C LEU A 16 -18.69 -10.10 -10.09
N ARG A 17 -18.03 -10.92 -9.26
CA ARG A 17 -17.41 -12.16 -9.74
C ARG A 17 -18.41 -13.20 -10.22
N GLN A 18 -19.58 -13.27 -9.57
CA GLN A 18 -20.63 -14.21 -9.91
C GLN A 18 -21.43 -13.76 -11.12
N LEU A 19 -21.67 -12.45 -11.24
CA LEU A 19 -22.48 -11.87 -12.30
C LEU A 19 -21.72 -11.69 -13.63
N ASP A 20 -20.52 -11.10 -13.57
CA ASP A 20 -19.76 -10.77 -14.77
C ASP A 20 -18.28 -10.57 -14.49
N PRO A 21 -17.38 -11.43 -15.01
CA PRO A 21 -15.94 -11.30 -14.87
C PRO A 21 -15.36 -9.98 -15.42
N GLU A 22 -15.97 -9.40 -16.47
CA GLU A 22 -15.48 -8.15 -17.06
C GLU A 22 -15.79 -6.95 -16.14
N LEU A 23 -16.96 -6.90 -15.52
CA LEU A 23 -17.28 -5.88 -14.52
C LEU A 23 -16.31 -5.94 -13.33
N ARG A 24 -15.95 -7.13 -12.90
CA ARG A 24 -14.92 -7.30 -11.87
C ARG A 24 -13.56 -6.77 -12.31
N LYS A 25 -13.15 -7.03 -13.54
CA LYS A 25 -11.90 -6.49 -14.07
C LYS A 25 -11.91 -4.96 -14.12
N GLN A 26 -13.03 -4.39 -14.56
CA GLN A 26 -13.21 -2.95 -14.59
C GLN A 26 -13.14 -2.35 -13.19
N PHE A 27 -13.87 -2.89 -12.22
CA PHE A 27 -13.82 -2.48 -10.83
C PHE A 27 -12.39 -2.51 -10.28
N ASN A 28 -11.65 -3.59 -10.52
CA ASN A 28 -10.27 -3.70 -10.07
C ASN A 28 -9.34 -2.64 -10.70
N LYS A 29 -9.58 -2.30 -11.97
CA LYS A 29 -8.85 -1.25 -12.69
C LYS A 29 -9.15 0.13 -12.11
N ASP A 30 -10.40 0.40 -11.82
CA ASP A 30 -10.83 1.69 -11.29
C ASP A 30 -10.42 1.85 -9.81
N ALA A 31 -10.52 0.79 -9.00
CA ALA A 31 -9.97 0.79 -7.64
C ALA A 31 -8.46 1.05 -7.60
N ARG A 32 -7.71 0.58 -8.60
CA ARG A 32 -6.29 0.93 -8.73
C ARG A 32 -6.08 2.41 -9.02
N LYS A 33 -6.87 3.00 -9.92
CA LYS A 33 -6.79 4.44 -10.22
C LYS A 33 -7.11 5.29 -8.99
N VAL A 34 -8.12 4.90 -8.23
CA VAL A 34 -8.47 5.56 -6.95
C VAL A 34 -7.32 5.53 -5.96
N ALA A 35 -6.49 4.46 -5.94
CA ALA A 35 -5.32 4.35 -5.07
C ALA A 35 -4.07 5.07 -5.60
N GLU A 36 -4.05 5.53 -6.86
CA GLU A 36 -2.88 6.19 -7.48
C GLU A 36 -2.35 7.39 -6.71
N PRO A 37 -3.16 8.30 -6.13
CA PRO A 37 -2.66 9.41 -5.33
C PRO A 37 -1.74 8.96 -4.18
N ILE A 38 -2.14 7.94 -3.42
CA ILE A 38 -1.31 7.37 -2.33
C ILE A 38 -0.04 6.74 -2.90
N ILE A 39 -0.16 6.00 -4.00
CA ILE A 39 0.98 5.32 -4.63
C ILE A 39 2.02 6.34 -5.12
N ASN A 40 1.57 7.42 -5.77
CA ASN A 40 2.45 8.45 -6.31
C ASN A 40 3.11 9.25 -5.21
N GLU A 41 2.37 9.61 -4.17
CA GLU A 41 2.90 10.28 -2.98
C GLU A 41 3.97 9.41 -2.30
N ALA A 42 3.67 8.14 -2.04
CA ALA A 42 4.63 7.21 -1.44
C ALA A 42 5.88 7.02 -2.31
N LYS A 43 5.75 6.95 -3.63
CA LYS A 43 6.90 6.89 -4.55
C LYS A 43 7.75 8.15 -4.49
N GLY A 44 7.13 9.32 -4.39
CA GLY A 44 7.83 10.61 -4.28
C GLY A 44 8.66 10.73 -3.00
N ASN A 45 8.17 10.15 -1.91
CA ASN A 45 8.80 10.23 -0.59
C ASN A 45 10.04 9.32 -0.42
N TYR A 46 10.33 8.38 -1.33
CA TYR A 46 11.53 7.56 -1.23
C TYR A 46 12.79 8.35 -1.57
N PRO A 47 13.81 8.39 -0.66
CA PRO A 47 15.01 9.16 -0.86
C PRO A 47 15.88 8.62 -2.00
N ALA A 48 16.57 9.53 -2.71
CA ALA A 48 17.53 9.16 -3.75
C ALA A 48 18.80 8.48 -3.17
N LYS A 49 19.15 8.82 -1.93
CA LYS A 49 20.34 8.30 -1.23
C LYS A 49 19.94 7.44 -0.04
N TYR A 50 20.79 6.48 0.28
CA TYR A 50 20.63 5.63 1.47
C TYR A 50 20.59 6.40 2.77
N LEU A 51 19.93 5.83 3.77
CA LEU A 51 20.29 6.07 5.16
C LEU A 51 21.76 5.67 5.33
N SER A 52 22.61 6.64 5.68
CA SER A 52 24.07 6.45 5.68
C SER A 52 24.46 5.25 6.55
N GLY A 53 25.35 4.43 6.04
CA GLY A 53 25.94 3.29 6.73
C GLY A 53 25.24 1.95 6.57
N MET A 54 23.91 1.90 6.37
CA MET A 54 23.19 0.63 6.32
C MET A 54 23.50 -0.21 5.07
N ALA A 55 23.73 0.42 3.94
CA ALA A 55 23.91 -0.30 2.67
C ALA A 55 25.36 -0.70 2.37
N ARG A 56 26.37 -0.07 3.01
CA ARG A 56 27.77 -0.35 2.73
C ARG A 56 28.24 -1.67 3.33
N MET A 57 27.71 -2.04 4.50
CA MET A 57 28.25 -3.11 5.32
C MET A 57 27.46 -4.41 5.25
N TRP A 58 26.29 -4.38 4.62
CA TRP A 58 25.44 -5.56 4.55
C TRP A 58 25.74 -6.38 3.30
N SER A 59 26.91 -6.98 3.30
CA SER A 59 27.26 -7.97 2.29
C SER A 59 27.48 -9.34 2.94
N GLN A 60 26.95 -10.38 2.35
CA GLN A 60 27.23 -11.75 2.71
C GLN A 60 27.79 -12.48 1.49
N ARG A 61 28.98 -13.06 1.61
CA ARG A 61 29.66 -13.79 0.52
C ARG A 61 29.78 -12.95 -0.78
N GLY A 62 30.12 -11.66 -0.66
CA GLY A 62 30.26 -10.75 -1.80
C GLY A 62 28.95 -10.23 -2.42
N ARG A 63 27.79 -10.64 -1.92
CA ARG A 63 26.48 -10.14 -2.36
C ARG A 63 25.96 -9.10 -1.38
N LYS A 64 25.46 -7.99 -1.88
CA LYS A 64 24.72 -7.01 -1.06
C LYS A 64 23.41 -7.63 -0.60
N LEU A 65 23.17 -7.68 0.72
CA LEU A 65 21.96 -8.30 1.29
C LEU A 65 20.69 -7.51 0.94
N PHE A 66 20.77 -6.19 1.02
CA PHE A 66 19.64 -5.30 0.74
C PHE A 66 20.10 -4.12 -0.11
N PRO A 67 20.39 -4.34 -1.41
CA PRO A 67 20.75 -3.25 -2.31
C PRO A 67 19.56 -2.30 -2.44
N TYR A 68 19.77 -1.04 -2.10
CA TYR A 68 18.75 -0.01 -2.28
C TYR A 68 18.99 0.76 -3.58
N SER A 69 17.96 0.97 -4.34
CA SER A 69 17.88 2.00 -5.37
C SER A 69 16.51 2.69 -5.25
N GLN A 70 16.47 4.00 -5.45
CA GLN A 70 15.21 4.75 -5.43
C GLN A 70 14.23 4.19 -6.45
N ARG A 71 14.71 3.86 -7.64
CA ARG A 71 13.90 3.26 -8.71
C ARG A 71 13.25 1.94 -8.28
N ASP A 72 13.99 1.07 -7.59
CA ASP A 72 13.46 -0.21 -7.13
C ASP A 72 12.52 -0.03 -5.93
N ALA A 73 12.81 0.95 -5.08
CA ALA A 73 11.90 1.35 -4.00
C ALA A 73 10.56 1.85 -4.55
N GLN A 74 10.58 2.73 -5.53
CA GLN A 74 9.37 3.24 -6.19
C GLN A 74 8.58 2.15 -6.91
N ARG A 75 9.26 1.22 -7.59
CA ARG A 75 8.63 0.06 -8.22
C ARG A 75 8.01 -0.92 -7.21
N GLY A 76 8.58 -0.96 -6.01
CA GLY A 76 8.09 -1.78 -4.91
C GLY A 76 6.76 -1.32 -4.31
N VAL A 77 6.37 -0.06 -4.50
CA VAL A 77 5.06 0.46 -4.06
C VAL A 77 4.00 -0.04 -5.02
N VAL A 78 3.16 -0.96 -4.56
CA VAL A 78 2.14 -1.60 -5.39
C VAL A 78 0.79 -1.66 -4.67
N PHE A 79 -0.27 -1.58 -5.47
CA PHE A 79 -1.63 -1.83 -5.03
C PHE A 79 -1.93 -3.33 -5.10
N LYS A 80 -2.54 -3.86 -4.06
CA LYS A 80 -2.98 -5.25 -3.96
C LYS A 80 -4.45 -5.33 -3.60
N ILE A 81 -5.19 -6.17 -4.32
CA ILE A 81 -6.55 -6.56 -3.95
C ILE A 81 -6.46 -7.98 -3.38
N ASP A 82 -6.94 -8.17 -2.16
CA ASP A 82 -6.97 -9.46 -1.50
C ASP A 82 -8.39 -9.81 -1.07
N THR A 83 -8.99 -10.73 -1.78
CA THR A 83 -10.33 -11.26 -1.48
C THR A 83 -10.27 -12.59 -0.74
N GLY A 84 -9.10 -12.99 -0.27
CA GLY A 84 -8.88 -14.24 0.46
C GLY A 84 -9.68 -14.31 1.77
N ARG A 85 -9.98 -15.54 2.20
CA ARG A 85 -10.78 -15.80 3.41
C ARG A 85 -10.17 -15.21 4.69
N ARG A 86 -8.81 -15.07 4.72
CA ARG A 86 -8.03 -14.57 5.86
C ARG A 86 -7.57 -13.12 5.67
N ALA A 87 -8.01 -12.46 4.60
CA ALA A 87 -7.61 -11.07 4.36
C ALA A 87 -8.24 -10.14 5.41
N THR A 88 -7.39 -9.39 6.10
CA THR A 88 -7.80 -8.35 7.05
C THR A 88 -8.23 -7.07 6.34
N SER A 89 -7.75 -6.87 5.11
CA SER A 89 -8.10 -5.72 4.27
C SER A 89 -8.19 -6.16 2.82
N VAL A 90 -9.24 -5.71 2.13
CA VAL A 90 -9.47 -6.07 0.72
C VAL A 90 -8.54 -5.30 -0.21
N LEU A 91 -8.34 -4.03 0.07
CA LEU A 91 -7.53 -3.11 -0.73
C LEU A 91 -6.34 -2.64 0.11
N THR A 92 -5.14 -2.84 -0.39
CA THR A 92 -3.91 -2.47 0.31
C THR A 92 -2.88 -1.88 -0.64
N VAL A 93 -2.16 -0.86 -0.17
CA VAL A 93 -0.93 -0.38 -0.81
C VAL A 93 0.24 -0.92 0.01
N ILE A 94 1.13 -1.66 -0.63
CA ILE A 94 2.24 -2.35 0.03
C ILE A 94 3.58 -2.00 -0.61
N GLN A 95 4.64 -2.03 0.21
CA GLN A 95 6.02 -1.97 -0.26
C GLN A 95 6.60 -3.39 -0.36
N LYS A 96 6.93 -3.81 -1.59
CA LYS A 96 7.51 -5.13 -1.86
C LYS A 96 9.03 -5.18 -1.80
N ASN A 97 9.71 -4.02 -1.93
CA ASN A 97 11.16 -3.98 -1.87
C ASN A 97 11.65 -4.02 -0.42
N PRO A 98 12.42 -5.05 -0.01
CA PRO A 98 12.87 -5.18 1.38
C PRO A 98 13.75 -4.03 1.85
N ALA A 99 14.65 -3.53 0.99
CA ALA A 99 15.52 -2.41 1.34
C ALA A 99 14.72 -1.12 1.57
N ALA A 100 13.69 -0.87 0.77
CA ALA A 100 12.79 0.27 0.94
C ALA A 100 11.93 0.12 2.21
N ALA A 101 11.46 -1.08 2.52
CA ALA A 101 10.73 -1.34 3.76
C ALA A 101 11.61 -1.12 5.01
N ILE A 102 12.89 -1.50 4.95
CA ILE A 102 13.84 -1.22 6.03
C ILE A 102 14.03 0.29 6.22
N ILE A 103 14.19 1.06 5.14
CA ILE A 103 14.30 2.52 5.22
C ILE A 103 13.06 3.14 5.86
N ASP A 104 11.89 2.67 5.50
CA ASP A 104 10.63 3.17 6.05
C ASP A 104 10.48 2.84 7.55
N MET A 105 10.86 1.64 7.97
CA MET A 105 10.58 1.11 9.29
C MET A 105 11.78 1.11 10.25
N ALA A 106 13.01 1.40 9.79
CA ALA A 106 14.20 1.37 10.64
C ALA A 106 14.12 2.38 11.79
N GLY A 107 14.63 2.00 12.94
CA GLY A 107 14.68 2.86 14.14
C GLY A 107 13.48 2.71 15.08
N LYS A 108 12.64 1.68 14.90
CA LYS A 108 11.56 1.37 15.86
C LYS A 108 12.16 1.00 17.23
N ALA A 109 11.69 1.65 18.29
CA ALA A 109 12.07 1.32 19.67
C ALA A 109 11.69 -0.12 20.01
N GLY A 110 12.56 -0.83 20.73
CA GLY A 110 12.31 -2.22 21.18
C GLY A 110 13.10 -3.30 20.43
N GLY A 111 13.98 -2.93 19.49
CA GLY A 111 14.93 -3.87 18.88
C GLY A 111 16.14 -4.14 19.77
N SER A 112 16.95 -5.14 19.40
CA SER A 112 18.18 -5.54 20.10
C SER A 112 19.29 -4.47 20.13
N ASN A 113 19.15 -3.36 19.38
CA ASN A 113 20.09 -2.23 19.38
C ASN A 113 19.35 -0.89 19.59
N PRO A 114 19.03 -0.50 20.84
CA PRO A 114 18.32 0.74 21.12
C PRO A 114 19.12 2.00 20.77
N GLN A 115 20.45 1.95 20.79
CA GLN A 115 21.31 3.09 20.43
C GLN A 115 21.27 3.37 18.93
N GLY A 116 21.38 2.33 18.11
CA GLY A 116 21.24 2.44 16.65
C GLY A 116 19.84 2.93 16.23
N ALA A 117 18.80 2.46 16.91
CA ALA A 117 17.43 2.91 16.68
C ALA A 117 17.25 4.41 16.98
N ARG A 118 17.77 4.89 18.12
CA ARG A 118 17.72 6.31 18.50
C ARG A 118 18.50 7.19 17.51
N PHE A 119 19.67 6.75 17.09
CA PHE A 119 20.49 7.48 16.12
C PHE A 119 19.76 7.64 14.78
N ILE A 120 19.17 6.57 14.26
CA ILE A 120 18.39 6.62 13.01
C ILE A 120 17.18 7.53 13.18
N GLN A 121 16.50 7.48 14.31
CA GLN A 121 15.34 8.32 14.60
C GLN A 121 15.71 9.81 14.68
N GLN A 122 16.86 10.15 15.27
CA GLN A 122 17.35 11.53 15.32
C GLN A 122 17.71 12.08 13.95
N LEU A 123 18.33 11.28 13.08
CA LEU A 123 18.77 11.72 11.76
C LEU A 123 17.65 11.75 10.72
N TYR A 124 16.67 10.83 10.80
CA TYR A 124 15.72 10.58 9.72
C TYR A 124 14.28 10.57 10.19
N GLY A 125 14.01 10.90 11.43
CA GLY A 125 12.67 10.92 12.01
C GLY A 125 12.17 9.54 12.44
N SER A 126 10.93 9.51 12.91
CA SER A 126 10.26 8.29 13.40
C SER A 126 10.02 7.26 12.28
N PRO A 127 9.93 5.95 12.62
CA PRO A 127 9.50 4.90 11.69
C PRO A 127 8.17 5.23 11.00
N SER A 128 7.94 4.60 9.86
CA SER A 128 6.84 4.91 8.93
C SER A 128 7.02 6.27 8.27
N ARG A 129 8.17 6.48 7.65
CA ARG A 129 8.58 7.76 7.04
C ARG A 129 7.98 8.03 5.68
N VAL A 130 7.60 6.98 4.98
CA VAL A 130 7.23 7.03 3.56
C VAL A 130 5.78 6.61 3.35
N MET A 131 5.46 5.36 3.69
CA MET A 131 4.15 4.79 3.37
C MET A 131 3.02 5.40 4.18
N TRP A 132 3.24 5.61 5.46
CA TRP A 132 2.20 6.15 6.34
C TRP A 132 1.88 7.62 6.08
N PRO A 133 2.83 8.55 5.99
CA PRO A 133 2.55 9.94 5.65
C PRO A 133 1.86 10.09 4.28
N ALA A 134 2.24 9.26 3.30
CA ALA A 134 1.55 9.26 2.01
C ALA A 134 0.08 8.82 2.12
N ALA A 135 -0.19 7.82 2.96
CA ALA A 135 -1.56 7.38 3.21
C ALA A 135 -2.37 8.45 3.95
N GLU A 136 -1.82 9.07 5.00
CA GLU A 136 -2.50 10.13 5.76
C GLU A 136 -2.82 11.35 4.90
N SER A 137 -1.86 11.82 4.08
CA SER A 137 -2.05 13.00 3.23
C SER A 137 -3.15 12.85 2.18
N LYS A 138 -3.44 11.62 1.75
CA LYS A 138 -4.42 11.30 0.70
C LYS A 138 -5.64 10.51 1.19
N GLN A 139 -5.73 10.27 2.49
CA GLN A 139 -6.76 9.42 3.09
C GLN A 139 -8.18 9.86 2.73
N ALA A 140 -8.50 11.14 2.92
CA ALA A 140 -9.84 11.66 2.68
C ALA A 140 -10.24 11.55 1.21
N GLU A 141 -9.34 11.96 0.30
CA GLU A 141 -9.52 11.89 -1.15
C GLU A 141 -9.81 10.47 -1.61
N VAL A 142 -8.94 9.54 -1.23
CA VAL A 142 -9.03 8.13 -1.65
C VAL A 142 -10.23 7.42 -1.02
N THR A 143 -10.56 7.73 0.24
CA THR A 143 -11.71 7.15 0.92
C THR A 143 -13.02 7.55 0.22
N ASN A 144 -13.19 8.84 -0.08
CA ASN A 144 -14.39 9.34 -0.75
C ASN A 144 -14.51 8.73 -2.17
N ALA A 145 -13.44 8.75 -2.95
CA ALA A 145 -13.45 8.15 -4.28
C ALA A 145 -13.71 6.64 -4.26
N MET A 146 -13.23 5.92 -3.24
CA MET A 146 -13.48 4.50 -3.09
C MET A 146 -14.94 4.22 -2.70
N MET A 147 -15.53 5.03 -1.82
CA MET A 147 -16.96 4.92 -1.48
C MET A 147 -17.85 5.13 -2.70
N GLU A 148 -17.57 6.13 -3.53
CA GLU A 148 -18.32 6.35 -4.78
C GLU A 148 -18.17 5.17 -5.74
N LEU A 149 -16.96 4.66 -5.94
CA LEU A 149 -16.73 3.49 -6.79
C LEU A 149 -17.50 2.26 -6.32
N VAL A 150 -17.56 2.01 -5.01
CA VAL A 150 -18.33 0.89 -4.44
C VAL A 150 -19.82 1.09 -4.64
N LYS A 151 -20.33 2.31 -4.46
CA LYS A 151 -21.72 2.66 -4.68
C LYS A 151 -22.15 2.48 -6.13
N GLU A 152 -21.35 2.96 -7.08
CA GLU A 152 -21.60 2.76 -8.51
C GLU A 152 -21.61 1.28 -8.90
N ALA A 153 -20.67 0.51 -8.36
CA ALA A 153 -20.62 -0.93 -8.58
C ALA A 153 -21.85 -1.66 -8.01
N ALA A 154 -22.29 -1.27 -6.80
CA ALA A 154 -23.51 -1.83 -6.19
C ALA A 154 -24.76 -1.52 -7.01
N GLN A 155 -24.92 -0.28 -7.48
CA GLN A 155 -26.02 0.09 -8.37
C GLN A 155 -26.03 -0.69 -9.68
N THR A 156 -24.84 -0.94 -10.25
CA THR A 156 -24.69 -1.75 -11.47
C THR A 156 -25.16 -3.18 -11.25
N VAL A 157 -24.82 -3.76 -10.09
CA VAL A 157 -25.28 -5.10 -9.70
C VAL A 157 -26.81 -5.14 -9.54
N GLU A 158 -27.39 -4.20 -8.80
CA GLU A 158 -28.84 -4.10 -8.58
C GLU A 158 -29.61 -3.97 -9.89
N ASN A 159 -29.18 -3.09 -10.78
CA ASN A 159 -29.83 -2.88 -12.07
C ASN A 159 -29.82 -4.15 -12.95
N ARG A 160 -28.77 -4.96 -12.89
CA ARG A 160 -28.69 -6.21 -13.65
C ARG A 160 -29.57 -7.31 -13.07
N ILE A 161 -29.75 -7.36 -11.75
CA ILE A 161 -30.65 -8.34 -11.10
C ILE A 161 -32.12 -8.07 -11.48
N VAL A 162 -32.49 -6.79 -11.61
CA VAL A 162 -33.87 -6.41 -12.01
C VAL A 162 -34.19 -6.81 -13.46
N VAL A 163 -33.18 -6.80 -14.35
CA VAL A 163 -33.38 -7.15 -15.78
C VAL A 163 -33.51 -8.67 -16.00
N ILE A 164 -33.06 -9.50 -15.06
CA ILE A 164 -33.09 -10.98 -15.16
C ILE A 164 -34.41 -11.57 -14.62
N LYS A 165 -35.26 -10.78 -13.96
CA LYS A 165 -36.62 -11.16 -13.56
C LYS A 165 -37.65 -10.89 -14.66
#